data_50ba67331ece4bb5dfece200c5730138
#
_entry.id   50ba67331ece4bb5dfece200c5730138
#
_cell.length_a   1.000
_cell.length_b   1.000
_cell.length_c   1.000
_cell.angle_alpha   90.00
_cell.angle_beta   90.00
_cell.angle_gamma   90.00
#
_symmetry.space_group_name_H-M   'P 1'
#
loop_
_entity.id
_entity.type
_entity.pdbx_description
1 polymer ?
#
loop_
_entity_poly.entity_id
_entity_poly.type
_entity_poly.pdbx_seq_one_letter_code
_entity_poly.pdbx_strand_id
1 'polypeptide(L)'
;MNRMTEHGRKQLEALVHEVMKDGQARGIAVGIVDSDGKIQYEQYFGYRDEEKKLPINRDTIFGMASVTKSFTALSIMQMQMDGLLSVDDPVLKYVPEFTNKNQSAPVKLWHLMCHSGGFFPLPRIVIDKTAQEMGIEDALDNELIYREDFAEEGVRRVAERLDAQTHFTGRPGQRLSYCN
;
A
#
# COMPACT_ATOMS: atom_id res chain seq x y z
N MET A 1 -14.11 -25.92 -14.92
CA MET A 1 -12.82 -25.25 -14.74
C MET A 1 -12.37 -24.68 -16.08
N ASN A 2 -12.57 -23.38 -16.33
CA ASN A 2 -12.18 -22.78 -17.62
C ASN A 2 -10.68 -22.49 -17.58
N ARG A 3 -9.88 -23.37 -18.19
CA ARG A 3 -8.49 -23.08 -18.48
C ARG A 3 -8.44 -21.89 -19.45
N MET A 4 -7.45 -21.02 -19.28
CA MET A 4 -7.18 -19.97 -20.23
C MET A 4 -7.06 -20.55 -21.64
N THR A 5 -7.86 -20.05 -22.58
CA THR A 5 -7.83 -20.54 -23.96
C THR A 5 -6.59 -20.01 -24.68
N GLU A 6 -6.13 -20.71 -25.71
CA GLU A 6 -5.01 -20.26 -26.57
C GLU A 6 -5.30 -18.88 -27.19
N HIS A 7 -6.55 -18.63 -27.57
CA HIS A 7 -6.98 -17.33 -28.06
C HIS A 7 -6.85 -16.22 -26.99
N GLY A 8 -7.33 -16.48 -25.76
CA GLY A 8 -7.22 -15.54 -24.66
C GLY A 8 -5.77 -15.24 -24.28
N ARG A 9 -4.90 -16.26 -24.32
CA ARG A 9 -3.46 -16.08 -24.09
C ARG A 9 -2.84 -15.13 -25.12
N LYS A 10 -3.10 -15.35 -26.40
CA LYS A 10 -2.59 -14.48 -27.48
C LYS A 10 -3.09 -13.04 -27.35
N GLN A 11 -4.34 -12.85 -26.97
CA GLN A 11 -4.89 -11.50 -26.73
C GLN A 11 -4.20 -10.80 -25.56
N LEU A 12 -3.98 -11.53 -24.45
CA LEU A 12 -3.27 -10.98 -23.28
C LEU A 12 -1.83 -10.61 -23.63
N GLU A 13 -1.10 -11.50 -24.30
CA GLU A 13 0.28 -11.25 -24.70
C GLU A 13 0.38 -10.06 -25.67
N ALA A 14 -0.55 -9.93 -26.62
CA ALA A 14 -0.63 -8.78 -27.51
C ALA A 14 -0.85 -7.45 -26.74
N LEU A 15 -1.76 -7.44 -25.78
CA LEU A 15 -2.00 -6.28 -24.91
C LEU A 15 -0.76 -5.89 -24.11
N VAL A 16 -0.07 -6.87 -23.52
CA VAL A 16 1.18 -6.63 -22.79
C VAL A 16 2.22 -5.98 -23.69
N HIS A 17 2.41 -6.50 -24.90
CA HIS A 17 3.35 -5.94 -25.87
C HIS A 17 2.98 -4.53 -26.32
N GLU A 18 1.68 -4.23 -26.45
CA GLU A 18 1.20 -2.88 -26.75
C GLU A 18 1.56 -1.88 -25.65
N VAL A 19 1.26 -2.22 -24.38
CA VAL A 19 1.60 -1.39 -23.21
C VAL A 19 3.11 -1.16 -23.12
N MET A 20 3.91 -2.18 -23.37
CA MET A 20 5.37 -2.07 -23.34
C MET A 20 5.91 -1.20 -24.49
N LYS A 21 5.30 -1.29 -25.69
CA LYS A 21 5.70 -0.53 -26.86
C LYS A 21 5.54 0.99 -26.65
N ASP A 22 4.50 1.39 -25.92
CA ASP A 22 4.26 2.81 -25.58
C ASP A 22 5.22 3.33 -24.50
N GLY A 23 6.18 2.52 -24.04
CA GLY A 23 7.19 2.89 -23.06
C GLY A 23 6.65 3.08 -21.63
N GLN A 24 5.40 2.70 -21.37
CA GLN A 24 4.77 2.82 -20.05
C GLN A 24 5.32 1.81 -19.04
N ALA A 25 5.84 0.68 -19.50
CA ALA A 25 6.47 -0.33 -18.65
C ALA A 25 7.69 -0.95 -19.33
N ARG A 26 8.80 -1.07 -18.60
CA ARG A 26 10.04 -1.72 -19.06
C ARG A 26 10.01 -3.23 -18.85
N GLY A 27 9.21 -3.65 -17.91
CA GLY A 27 9.04 -5.04 -17.59
C GLY A 27 7.73 -5.33 -16.89
N ILE A 28 7.09 -6.45 -17.25
CA ILE A 28 5.80 -6.87 -16.73
C ILE A 28 5.87 -8.35 -16.37
N ALA A 29 5.37 -8.71 -15.20
CA ALA A 29 5.10 -10.09 -14.81
C ALA A 29 3.58 -10.29 -14.74
N VAL A 30 3.08 -11.35 -15.35
CA VAL A 30 1.65 -11.69 -15.34
C VAL A 30 1.46 -13.08 -14.76
N GLY A 31 0.61 -13.18 -13.74
CA GLY A 31 0.18 -14.44 -13.15
C GLY A 31 -1.34 -14.53 -13.11
N ILE A 32 -1.89 -15.67 -13.52
CA ILE A 32 -3.32 -15.98 -13.38
C ILE A 32 -3.44 -17.26 -12.58
N VAL A 33 -4.19 -17.20 -11.50
CA VAL A 33 -4.49 -18.34 -10.63
C VAL A 33 -5.99 -18.63 -10.66
N ASP A 34 -6.34 -19.89 -10.49
CA ASP A 34 -7.74 -20.29 -10.34
C ASP A 34 -8.20 -20.20 -8.87
N SER A 35 -9.47 -20.55 -8.62
CA SER A 35 -10.06 -20.57 -7.28
C SER A 35 -9.37 -21.53 -6.30
N ASP A 36 -8.65 -22.53 -6.82
CA ASP A 36 -7.92 -23.51 -6.02
C ASP A 36 -6.45 -23.11 -5.80
N GLY A 37 -6.05 -21.90 -6.24
CA GLY A 37 -4.69 -21.38 -6.13
C GLY A 37 -3.72 -21.97 -7.16
N LYS A 38 -4.19 -22.69 -8.18
CA LYS A 38 -3.32 -23.25 -9.22
C LYS A 38 -3.01 -22.21 -10.28
N ILE A 39 -1.73 -22.10 -10.63
CA ILE A 39 -1.27 -21.22 -11.70
C ILE A 39 -1.80 -21.74 -13.03
N GLN A 40 -2.61 -20.93 -13.72
CA GLN A 40 -3.14 -21.20 -15.05
C GLN A 40 -2.30 -20.55 -16.15
N TYR A 41 -1.64 -19.45 -15.81
CA TYR A 41 -0.74 -18.73 -16.70
C TYR A 41 0.30 -17.98 -15.86
N GLU A 42 1.53 -18.02 -16.30
CA GLU A 42 2.65 -17.28 -15.69
C GLU A 42 3.61 -16.90 -16.82
N GLN A 43 3.85 -15.62 -17.00
CA GLN A 43 4.75 -15.12 -18.04
C GLN A 43 5.42 -13.82 -17.61
N TYR A 44 6.62 -13.62 -18.13
CA TYR A 44 7.51 -12.51 -17.83
C TYR A 44 7.92 -11.83 -19.13
N PHE A 45 7.83 -10.49 -19.17
CA PHE A 45 8.06 -9.67 -20.34
C PHE A 45 9.04 -8.56 -20.00
N GLY A 46 10.02 -8.33 -20.87
CA GLY A 46 11.01 -7.24 -20.75
C GLY A 46 12.07 -7.48 -19.70
N TYR A 47 12.60 -6.39 -19.16
CA TYR A 47 13.82 -6.39 -18.36
C TYR A 47 13.57 -5.77 -16.98
N ARG A 48 14.22 -6.31 -15.94
CA ARG A 48 14.36 -5.70 -14.61
C ARG A 48 15.52 -4.68 -14.57
N ASP A 49 16.46 -4.81 -15.52
CA ASP A 49 17.56 -3.87 -15.76
C ASP A 49 17.80 -3.88 -17.28
N GLU A 50 17.42 -2.80 -17.96
CA GLU A 50 17.49 -2.71 -19.42
C GLU A 50 18.91 -2.50 -19.90
N GLU A 51 19.74 -1.75 -19.16
CA GLU A 51 21.13 -1.47 -19.51
C GLU A 51 21.97 -2.75 -19.49
N LYS A 52 21.78 -3.56 -18.47
CA LYS A 52 22.47 -4.84 -18.30
C LYS A 52 21.78 -6.00 -19.01
N LYS A 53 20.65 -5.75 -19.69
CA LYS A 53 19.83 -6.77 -20.36
C LYS A 53 19.44 -7.94 -19.46
N LEU A 54 19.16 -7.65 -18.19
CA LEU A 54 18.73 -8.65 -17.23
C LEU A 54 17.21 -8.83 -17.34
N PRO A 55 16.71 -10.00 -17.81
CA PRO A 55 15.28 -10.20 -18.01
C PRO A 55 14.55 -10.28 -16.67
N ILE A 56 13.24 -10.00 -16.71
CA ILE A 56 12.34 -10.35 -15.63
C ILE A 56 12.17 -11.87 -15.60
N ASN A 57 12.11 -12.42 -14.42
CA ASN A 57 11.88 -13.82 -14.16
C ASN A 57 11.07 -14.00 -12.87
N ARG A 58 10.85 -15.24 -12.46
CA ARG A 58 10.08 -15.60 -11.27
C ARG A 58 10.65 -15.00 -9.96
N ASP A 59 11.96 -14.82 -9.90
CA ASP A 59 12.66 -14.34 -8.71
C ASP A 59 12.80 -12.80 -8.69
N THR A 60 12.26 -12.12 -9.71
CA THR A 60 12.28 -10.66 -9.76
C THR A 60 11.33 -10.07 -8.73
N ILE A 61 11.85 -9.21 -7.86
CA ILE A 61 11.08 -8.52 -6.84
C ILE A 61 10.45 -7.26 -7.43
N PHE A 62 9.15 -7.12 -7.21
CA PHE A 62 8.39 -5.92 -7.56
C PHE A 62 7.90 -5.23 -6.29
N GLY A 63 7.95 -3.90 -6.25
CA GLY A 63 7.30 -3.13 -5.22
C GLY A 63 5.78 -3.23 -5.33
N MET A 64 5.12 -3.72 -4.30
CA MET A 64 3.67 -3.92 -4.32
C MET A 64 2.87 -2.66 -4.01
N ALA A 65 3.54 -1.56 -3.65
CA ALA A 65 2.89 -0.29 -3.28
C ALA A 65 1.68 -0.53 -2.36
N SER A 66 0.51 0.03 -2.69
CA SER A 66 -0.69 -0.05 -1.84
C SER A 66 -1.33 -1.44 -1.74
N VAL A 67 -0.93 -2.41 -2.56
CA VAL A 67 -1.35 -3.81 -2.36
C VAL A 67 -0.88 -4.34 -0.99
N THR A 68 0.24 -3.82 -0.47
CA THR A 68 0.73 -4.09 0.89
C THR A 68 -0.33 -3.87 1.97
N LYS A 69 -1.24 -2.91 1.79
CA LYS A 69 -2.33 -2.65 2.74
C LYS A 69 -3.25 -3.85 2.95
N SER A 70 -3.45 -4.69 1.93
CA SER A 70 -4.22 -5.92 2.05
C SER A 70 -3.54 -6.94 2.96
N PHE A 71 -2.21 -7.02 2.92
CA PHE A 71 -1.44 -7.88 3.83
C PHE A 71 -1.49 -7.36 5.27
N THR A 72 -1.37 -6.04 5.46
CA THR A 72 -1.54 -5.42 6.77
C THR A 72 -2.94 -5.70 7.34
N ALA A 73 -3.98 -5.52 6.54
CA ALA A 73 -5.35 -5.81 6.96
C ALA A 73 -5.54 -7.30 7.32
N LEU A 74 -4.99 -8.20 6.52
CA LEU A 74 -5.03 -9.64 6.80
C LEU A 74 -4.33 -9.97 8.13
N SER A 75 -3.16 -9.40 8.38
CA SER A 75 -2.42 -9.59 9.64
C SER A 75 -3.21 -9.08 10.84
N ILE A 76 -3.85 -7.93 10.75
CA ILE A 76 -4.73 -7.40 11.81
C ILE A 76 -5.91 -8.33 12.05
N MET A 77 -6.54 -8.85 11.00
CA MET A 77 -7.64 -9.81 11.14
C MET A 77 -7.19 -11.12 11.79
N GLN A 78 -5.98 -11.58 11.48
CA GLN A 78 -5.42 -12.76 12.14
C GLN A 78 -5.16 -12.51 13.62
N MET A 79 -4.58 -11.37 13.98
CA MET A 79 -4.39 -10.98 15.38
C MET A 79 -5.73 -10.91 16.13
N GLN A 80 -6.82 -10.46 15.49
CA GLN A 80 -8.15 -10.50 16.07
C GLN A 80 -8.63 -11.94 16.30
N MET A 81 -8.43 -12.85 15.35
CA MET A 81 -8.79 -14.27 15.50
C MET A 81 -8.02 -14.94 16.66
N ASP A 82 -6.78 -14.54 16.86
CA ASP A 82 -5.91 -14.99 17.96
C ASP A 82 -6.24 -14.32 19.31
N GLY A 83 -7.22 -13.42 19.35
CA GLY A 83 -7.66 -12.71 20.56
C GLY A 83 -6.68 -11.65 21.07
N LEU A 84 -5.71 -11.23 20.26
CA LEU A 84 -4.68 -10.25 20.64
C LEU A 84 -5.20 -8.81 20.58
N LEU A 85 -6.18 -8.55 19.72
CA LEU A 85 -6.82 -7.24 19.54
C LEU A 85 -8.26 -7.40 19.05
N SER A 86 -9.01 -6.29 19.03
CA SER A 86 -10.27 -6.17 18.30
C SER A 86 -10.16 -5.06 17.28
N VAL A 87 -10.66 -5.28 16.07
CA VAL A 87 -10.73 -4.20 15.05
C VAL A 87 -11.65 -3.05 15.51
N ASP A 88 -12.51 -3.30 16.48
CA ASP A 88 -13.34 -2.29 17.15
C ASP A 88 -12.60 -1.50 18.23
N ASP A 89 -11.40 -1.87 18.59
CA ASP A 89 -10.60 -1.11 19.54
C ASP A 89 -10.23 0.26 18.97
N PRO A 90 -10.21 1.30 19.82
CA PRO A 90 -9.70 2.61 19.43
C PRO A 90 -8.20 2.54 19.10
N VAL A 91 -7.79 3.25 18.06
CA VAL A 91 -6.36 3.32 17.63
C VAL A 91 -5.45 3.77 18.78
N LEU A 92 -5.92 4.70 19.62
CA LEU A 92 -5.22 5.20 20.79
C LEU A 92 -4.73 4.10 21.75
N LYS A 93 -5.41 2.96 21.78
CA LYS A 93 -5.00 1.82 22.63
C LYS A 93 -3.63 1.26 22.24
N TYR A 94 -3.27 1.37 20.96
CA TYR A 94 -2.05 0.80 20.39
C TYR A 94 -1.04 1.85 19.94
N VAL A 95 -1.51 3.05 19.62
CA VAL A 95 -0.71 4.20 19.17
C VAL A 95 -1.04 5.38 20.08
N PRO A 96 -0.38 5.52 21.24
CA PRO A 96 -0.70 6.54 22.24
C PRO A 96 -0.56 7.98 21.72
N GLU A 97 0.29 8.22 20.74
CA GLU A 97 0.48 9.51 20.08
C GLU A 97 -0.74 9.94 19.27
N PHE A 98 -1.57 8.99 18.85
CA PHE A 98 -2.79 9.23 18.10
C PHE A 98 -3.96 9.48 19.07
N THR A 99 -4.01 10.67 19.65
CA THR A 99 -4.94 11.01 20.74
C THR A 99 -6.39 11.18 20.28
N ASN A 100 -6.61 11.37 18.99
CA ASN A 100 -7.94 11.56 18.40
C ASN A 100 -8.73 12.77 18.98
N LYS A 101 -8.02 13.74 19.55
CA LYS A 101 -8.60 14.86 20.33
C LYS A 101 -9.54 15.77 19.54
N ASN A 102 -9.34 15.86 18.22
CA ASN A 102 -10.12 16.74 17.35
C ASN A 102 -11.29 16.03 16.64
N GLN A 103 -11.42 14.73 16.79
CA GLN A 103 -12.51 13.95 16.22
C GLN A 103 -13.73 13.93 17.13
N SER A 104 -14.90 13.84 16.54
CA SER A 104 -16.18 13.78 17.29
C SER A 104 -16.47 12.40 17.89
N ALA A 105 -15.70 11.39 17.54
CA ALA A 105 -15.80 10.02 18.04
C ALA A 105 -14.44 9.30 17.90
N PRO A 106 -14.19 8.26 18.71
CA PRO A 106 -12.94 7.48 18.60
C PRO A 106 -12.75 6.88 17.21
N VAL A 107 -11.52 7.00 16.67
CA VAL A 107 -11.11 6.28 15.48
C VAL A 107 -10.72 4.87 15.89
N LYS A 108 -11.38 3.88 15.30
CA LYS A 108 -11.15 2.46 15.53
C LYS A 108 -10.19 1.89 14.48
N LEU A 109 -9.58 0.75 14.75
CA LEU A 109 -8.67 0.08 13.81
C LEU A 109 -9.33 -0.17 12.45
N TRP A 110 -10.58 -0.67 12.42
CA TRP A 110 -11.29 -0.92 11.16
C TRP A 110 -11.54 0.35 10.35
N HIS A 111 -11.67 1.53 10.99
CA HIS A 111 -11.79 2.79 10.27
C HIS A 111 -10.54 3.07 9.41
N LEU A 112 -9.36 2.75 9.94
CA LEU A 112 -8.11 2.92 9.20
C LEU A 112 -8.00 1.88 8.08
N MET A 113 -8.34 0.62 8.35
CA MET A 113 -8.30 -0.47 7.36
C MET A 113 -9.20 -0.19 6.15
N CYS A 114 -10.31 0.52 6.34
CA CYS A 114 -11.28 0.88 5.30
C CYS A 114 -11.16 2.32 4.80
N HIS A 115 -10.11 3.05 5.17
CA HIS A 115 -9.97 4.47 4.84
C HIS A 115 -11.17 5.34 5.23
N SER A 116 -11.80 5.03 6.35
CA SER A 116 -12.99 5.74 6.85
C SER A 116 -12.74 6.48 8.17
N GLY A 117 -11.47 6.73 8.50
CA GLY A 117 -11.10 7.47 9.72
C GLY A 117 -11.51 8.95 9.73
N GLY A 118 -11.99 9.47 8.60
CA GLY A 118 -12.44 10.85 8.46
C GLY A 118 -11.35 11.85 8.16
N PHE A 119 -10.12 11.40 7.96
CA PHE A 119 -8.98 12.26 7.68
C PHE A 119 -8.90 12.66 6.22
N PHE A 120 -8.37 13.86 5.96
CA PHE A 120 -7.92 14.23 4.63
C PHE A 120 -6.62 13.47 4.31
N PRO A 121 -6.40 13.12 3.03
CA PRO A 121 -5.13 12.57 2.60
C PRO A 121 -3.98 13.49 3.00
N LEU A 122 -2.92 12.93 3.60
CA LEU A 122 -1.71 13.71 3.85
C LEU A 122 -0.99 13.92 2.52
N PRO A 123 -0.74 15.18 2.11
CA PRO A 123 0.05 15.44 0.92
C PRO A 123 1.46 14.89 1.10
N ARG A 124 2.07 14.40 0.02
CA ARG A 124 3.47 13.94 0.03
C ARG A 124 4.43 14.97 0.66
N ILE A 125 4.17 16.24 0.42
CA ILE A 125 4.96 17.34 1.01
C ILE A 125 5.05 17.29 2.54
N VAL A 126 4.08 16.67 3.22
CA VAL A 126 4.12 16.50 4.69
C VAL A 126 5.14 15.44 5.07
N ILE A 127 5.20 14.35 4.29
CA ILE A 127 6.18 13.27 4.47
C ILE A 127 7.58 13.80 4.18
N ASP A 128 7.76 14.51 3.09
CA ASP A 128 9.02 15.12 2.68
C ASP A 128 9.54 16.10 3.73
N LYS A 129 8.67 16.97 4.28
CA LYS A 129 9.02 17.88 5.37
C LYS A 129 9.41 17.12 6.64
N THR A 130 8.73 16.03 6.96
CA THR A 130 9.06 15.20 8.12
C THR A 130 10.46 14.61 7.98
N ALA A 131 10.79 14.11 6.78
CA ALA A 131 12.13 13.59 6.50
C ALA A 131 13.21 14.69 6.61
N GLN A 132 12.96 15.87 6.04
CA GLN A 132 13.88 17.00 6.15
C GLN A 132 14.13 17.41 7.60
N GLU A 133 13.08 17.47 8.43
CA GLU A 133 13.19 17.75 9.86
C GLU A 133 13.97 16.68 10.64
N MET A 134 14.02 15.47 10.12
CA MET A 134 14.84 14.37 10.64
C MET A 134 16.26 14.36 10.08
N GLY A 135 16.62 15.33 9.21
CA GLY A 135 17.93 15.41 8.57
C GLY A 135 18.16 14.38 7.48
N ILE A 136 17.09 13.80 6.94
CA ILE A 136 17.17 12.85 5.83
C ILE A 136 17.20 13.65 4.54
N GLU A 137 18.37 13.76 3.94
CA GLU A 137 18.57 14.37 2.63
C GLU A 137 18.22 13.34 1.55
N ASP A 138 17.77 13.81 0.37
CA ASP A 138 17.34 12.98 -0.77
C ASP A 138 16.05 12.14 -0.55
N ALA A 139 15.15 12.69 0.25
CA ALA A 139 13.80 12.14 0.43
C ALA A 139 12.94 12.12 -0.86
N LEU A 140 13.53 12.42 -2.02
CA LEU A 140 12.80 12.61 -3.28
C LEU A 140 12.27 11.33 -3.90
N ASP A 141 12.77 10.16 -3.52
CA ASP A 141 12.30 8.90 -4.02
C ASP A 141 11.31 8.22 -3.07
N ASN A 142 10.43 7.42 -3.64
CA ASN A 142 9.41 6.63 -2.93
C ASN A 142 9.99 5.65 -1.87
N GLU A 143 11.28 5.75 -1.58
CA GLU A 143 12.03 4.85 -0.72
C GLU A 143 12.05 5.26 0.76
N LEU A 144 11.63 6.49 1.10
CA LEU A 144 11.65 6.98 2.49
C LEU A 144 10.96 6.05 3.48
N ILE A 145 9.82 5.48 3.09
CA ILE A 145 9.05 4.56 3.93
C ILE A 145 9.75 3.21 4.16
N TYR A 146 10.78 2.91 3.38
CA TYR A 146 11.58 1.68 3.52
C TYR A 146 12.89 1.89 4.26
N ARG A 147 13.21 3.13 4.63
CA ARG A 147 14.42 3.44 5.38
C ARG A 147 14.18 3.17 6.87
N GLU A 148 15.07 2.43 7.49
CA GLU A 148 14.99 2.12 8.92
C GLU A 148 15.02 3.38 9.78
N ASP A 149 15.82 4.39 9.38
CA ASP A 149 15.94 5.67 10.08
C ASP A 149 14.67 6.54 10.00
N PHE A 150 13.78 6.29 9.04
CA PHE A 150 12.48 6.95 8.94
C PHE A 150 11.34 6.13 9.56
N ALA A 151 11.45 4.81 9.57
CA ALA A 151 10.32 3.90 9.79
C ALA A 151 9.60 4.14 11.13
N GLU A 152 10.30 4.26 12.23
CA GLU A 152 9.68 4.41 13.56
C GLU A 152 9.33 5.87 13.85
N GLU A 153 10.33 6.75 13.90
CA GLU A 153 10.13 8.16 14.26
C GLU A 153 9.34 8.95 13.20
N GLY A 154 9.58 8.69 11.93
CA GLY A 154 8.86 9.35 10.83
C GLY A 154 7.39 9.01 10.83
N VAL A 155 7.04 7.73 11.02
CA VAL A 155 5.65 7.28 11.13
C VAL A 155 4.98 7.91 12.36
N ARG A 156 5.67 7.97 13.51
CA ARG A 156 5.16 8.63 14.72
C ARG A 156 4.85 10.10 14.47
N ARG A 157 5.77 10.86 13.86
CA ARG A 157 5.56 12.28 13.54
C ARG A 157 4.45 12.50 12.53
N VAL A 158 4.29 11.60 11.55
CA VAL A 158 3.18 11.65 10.60
C VAL A 158 1.86 11.39 11.32
N ALA A 159 1.80 10.44 12.26
CA ALA A 159 0.62 10.17 13.07
C ALA A 159 0.23 11.38 13.94
N GLU A 160 1.21 12.05 14.58
CA GLU A 160 0.97 13.28 15.34
C GLU A 160 0.40 14.41 14.47
N ARG A 161 0.91 14.57 13.25
CA ARG A 161 0.39 15.57 12.30
C ARG A 161 -1.03 15.24 11.81
N LEU A 162 -1.32 13.96 11.64
CA LEU A 162 -2.66 13.52 11.30
C LEU A 162 -3.62 13.83 12.46
N ASP A 163 -3.20 13.57 13.70
CA ASP A 163 -3.96 13.85 14.92
C ASP A 163 -4.16 15.36 15.15
N ALA A 164 -3.26 16.19 14.66
CA ALA A 164 -3.37 17.65 14.73
C ALA A 164 -4.38 18.26 13.75
N GLN A 165 -4.93 17.49 12.81
CA GLN A 165 -5.96 17.99 11.90
C GLN A 165 -7.20 18.47 12.66
N THR A 166 -7.75 19.60 12.24
CA THR A 166 -8.97 20.20 12.80
C THR A 166 -10.16 20.14 11.85
N HIS A 167 -9.91 19.76 10.60
CA HIS A 167 -10.93 19.60 9.57
C HIS A 167 -10.94 18.14 9.11
N PHE A 168 -12.13 17.60 8.89
CA PHE A 168 -12.32 16.19 8.59
C PHE A 168 -13.29 16.02 7.42
N THR A 169 -13.15 14.92 6.68
CA THR A 169 -14.05 14.57 5.58
C THR A 169 -15.43 14.09 6.09
N GLY A 170 -15.50 13.72 7.35
CA GLY A 170 -16.70 13.25 8.04
C GLY A 170 -16.35 12.63 9.40
N ARG A 171 -17.35 12.14 10.10
CA ARG A 171 -17.12 11.35 11.32
C ARG A 171 -16.46 10.01 10.98
N PRO A 172 -15.65 9.43 11.88
CA PRO A 172 -15.12 8.09 11.70
C PRO A 172 -16.21 7.09 11.32
N GLY A 173 -15.96 6.31 10.27
CA GLY A 173 -16.91 5.34 9.71
C GLY A 173 -17.96 5.93 8.74
N GLN A 174 -18.04 7.23 8.58
CA GLN A 174 -19.10 7.86 7.77
C GLN A 174 -18.77 7.93 6.26
N ARG A 175 -17.52 8.20 5.92
CA ARG A 175 -17.09 8.40 4.53
C ARG A 175 -15.76 7.72 4.28
N LEU A 176 -15.62 7.17 3.08
CA LEU A 176 -14.34 6.71 2.58
C LEU A 176 -13.53 7.93 2.07
N SER A 177 -12.32 8.08 2.58
CA SER A 177 -11.33 9.05 2.14
C SER A 177 -9.97 8.38 2.17
N TYR A 178 -9.47 7.98 1.00
CA TYR A 178 -8.19 7.27 0.91
C TYR A 178 -7.08 8.16 1.46
N CYS A 179 -6.43 7.71 2.52
CA CYS A 179 -5.29 8.37 3.16
C CYS A 179 -4.19 7.31 3.35
N ASN A 180 -2.99 7.61 2.84
CA ASN A 180 -1.82 6.76 3.05
C ASN A 180 -1.26 6.97 4.45
#